data_d1f2369d6fad934a173aeb0092d6e98d
#
_entry.id   d1f2369d6fad934a173aeb0092d6e98d
#
_cell.length_a   1.000
_cell.length_b   1.000
_cell.length_c   1.000
_cell.angle_alpha   90.00
_cell.angle_beta   90.00
_cell.angle_gamma   90.00
#
_symmetry.space_group_name_H-M   'P 1'
#
loop_
_entity.id
_entity.type
_entity.pdbx_description
1 polymer ?
#
loop_
_entity_poly.entity_id
_entity_poly.type
_entity_poly.pdbx_seq_one_letter_code
_entity_poly.pdbx_strand_id
1 'polypeptide(L)'
;IHANNPWMQELPDPISKVTWDNYVTMAPSEMEGKYNTGLGQREEQSVVKVTLADGSSIELPAYPQPGQAPGTVGIAFGYGRGANGEKIGKSAYQQAGDYGEASTEIIGANAFILAKGGAMEAFDATIADTGNKYTLACTQTHATVMARNSIMKETTFDIYKSAEVGAYNHRHTLHTGWDHEEKLTEEFDLWEEHPVKHVGH
;
A
#
# COMPACT_ATOMS: atom_id res chain seq x y z
N ILE A 1 19.71 -11.49 2.97
CA ILE A 1 19.65 -12.88 3.50
C ILE A 1 18.49 -13.64 2.83
N HIS A 2 17.33 -13.02 2.61
CA HIS A 2 16.15 -13.70 2.10
C HIS A 2 15.86 -13.45 0.60
N ALA A 3 16.72 -12.78 -0.13
CA ALA A 3 16.52 -12.45 -1.54
C ALA A 3 16.28 -13.68 -2.44
N ASN A 4 16.76 -14.85 -2.04
CA ASN A 4 16.57 -16.12 -2.75
C ASN A 4 15.38 -16.95 -2.26
N ASN A 5 14.61 -16.45 -1.30
CA ASN A 5 13.41 -17.12 -0.83
C ASN A 5 12.17 -16.49 -1.46
N PRO A 6 11.58 -17.13 -2.50
CA PRO A 6 10.42 -16.56 -3.20
C PRO A 6 9.20 -16.38 -2.29
N TRP A 7 9.01 -17.25 -1.32
CA TRP A 7 7.90 -17.12 -0.38
C TRP A 7 8.02 -15.86 0.49
N MET A 8 9.25 -15.54 0.91
CA MET A 8 9.50 -14.29 1.66
C MET A 8 9.33 -13.05 0.78
N GLN A 9 9.62 -13.16 -0.52
CA GLN A 9 9.41 -12.08 -1.47
C GLN A 9 7.93 -11.87 -1.79
N GLU A 10 7.14 -12.94 -1.81
CA GLU A 10 5.69 -12.88 -2.02
C GLU A 10 4.92 -12.36 -0.79
N LEU A 11 5.49 -12.50 0.40
CA LEU A 11 4.85 -12.05 1.63
C LEU A 11 4.76 -10.52 1.63
N PRO A 12 3.54 -9.96 1.68
CA PRO A 12 3.38 -8.51 1.70
C PRO A 12 3.97 -7.90 2.96
N ASP A 13 4.59 -6.74 2.80
CA ASP A 13 4.96 -5.92 3.96
C ASP A 13 3.72 -5.61 4.79
N PRO A 14 3.77 -5.75 6.11
CA PRO A 14 2.58 -5.60 6.97
C PRO A 14 1.98 -4.18 6.95
N ILE A 15 2.76 -3.16 6.63
CA ILE A 15 2.31 -1.76 6.60
C ILE A 15 1.96 -1.33 5.18
N SER A 16 2.93 -1.37 4.26
CA SER A 16 2.76 -0.87 2.88
C SER A 16 1.98 -1.82 1.98
N LYS A 17 1.97 -3.12 2.31
CA LYS A 17 1.41 -4.20 1.48
C LYS A 17 2.12 -4.41 0.15
N VAL A 18 3.31 -3.88 -0.01
CA VAL A 18 4.17 -4.10 -1.18
C VAL A 18 4.80 -5.48 -1.11
N THR A 19 4.89 -6.13 -2.26
CA THR A 19 5.53 -7.45 -2.46
C THR A 19 6.67 -7.34 -3.46
N TRP A 20 7.58 -8.28 -3.46
CA TRP A 20 8.68 -8.49 -4.40
C TRP A 20 9.80 -7.46 -4.35
N ASP A 21 9.48 -6.18 -4.30
CA ASP A 21 10.44 -5.08 -4.36
C ASP A 21 10.67 -4.45 -3.00
N ASN A 22 11.85 -3.88 -2.80
CA ASN A 22 12.04 -2.87 -1.78
C ASN A 22 11.87 -1.46 -2.38
N TYR A 23 11.70 -0.50 -1.51
CA TYR A 23 11.37 0.88 -1.84
C TYR A 23 11.90 1.80 -0.75
N VAL A 24 11.89 3.09 -1.02
CA VAL A 24 12.22 4.14 -0.04
C VAL A 24 10.93 4.63 0.60
N THR A 25 10.75 4.35 1.90
CA THR A 25 9.62 4.92 2.64
C THR A 25 9.90 6.36 2.99
N MET A 26 8.91 7.22 2.83
CA MET A 26 8.99 8.65 3.11
C MET A 26 7.70 9.15 3.75
N ALA A 27 7.81 10.23 4.53
CA ALA A 27 6.62 10.90 5.05
C ALA A 27 5.79 11.49 3.89
N PRO A 28 4.46 11.28 3.85
CA PRO A 28 3.62 11.81 2.76
C PRO A 28 3.75 13.33 2.58
N SER A 29 3.92 14.07 3.68
CA SER A 29 4.11 15.52 3.66
C SER A 29 5.38 15.98 2.94
N GLU A 30 6.42 15.14 2.89
CA GLU A 30 7.66 15.43 2.16
C GLU A 30 7.57 15.06 0.68
N MET A 31 6.70 14.12 0.36
CA MET A 31 6.45 13.68 -1.01
C MET A 31 5.51 14.62 -1.76
N GLU A 32 4.62 15.30 -1.04
CA GLU A 32 3.60 16.18 -1.62
C GLU A 32 4.21 17.25 -2.52
N GLY A 33 3.71 17.33 -3.75
CA GLY A 33 4.20 18.26 -4.77
C GLY A 33 5.55 17.91 -5.41
N LYS A 34 6.21 16.83 -4.97
CA LYS A 34 7.50 16.37 -5.52
C LYS A 34 7.41 14.98 -6.14
N TYR A 35 6.77 14.05 -5.43
CA TYR A 35 6.69 12.65 -5.81
C TYR A 35 5.23 12.19 -5.80
N ASN A 36 4.96 11.02 -6.40
CA ASN A 36 3.63 10.43 -6.32
C ASN A 36 3.33 9.99 -4.88
N THR A 37 2.19 10.40 -4.35
CA THR A 37 1.68 10.01 -3.03
C THR A 37 0.56 8.99 -3.09
N GLY A 38 0.24 8.48 -4.28
CA GLY A 38 -0.80 7.47 -4.47
C GLY A 38 -0.43 6.14 -3.81
N LEU A 39 -1.41 5.56 -3.14
CA LEU A 39 -1.32 4.22 -2.54
C LEU A 39 -2.17 3.26 -3.37
N GLY A 40 -1.56 2.38 -4.13
CA GLY A 40 -2.36 1.47 -4.94
C GLY A 40 -1.58 0.58 -5.89
N GLN A 41 -2.32 -0.36 -6.50
CA GLN A 41 -1.75 -1.38 -7.37
C GLN A 41 -1.30 -0.87 -8.74
N ARG A 42 -1.75 0.29 -9.16
CA ARG A 42 -1.47 0.84 -10.50
C ARG A 42 -0.81 2.20 -10.46
N GLU A 43 -0.34 2.57 -9.28
CA GLU A 43 0.33 3.84 -9.10
C GLU A 43 1.79 3.75 -9.55
N GLU A 44 2.17 4.61 -10.47
CA GLU A 44 3.56 4.75 -10.88
C GLU A 44 4.32 5.60 -9.87
N GLN A 45 5.12 4.95 -9.04
CA GLN A 45 5.94 5.62 -8.05
C GLN A 45 7.15 6.28 -8.67
N SER A 46 7.54 7.45 -8.15
CA SER A 46 8.74 8.14 -8.58
C SER A 46 9.98 7.38 -8.10
N VAL A 47 10.93 7.14 -8.97
CA VAL A 47 12.21 6.52 -8.60
C VAL A 47 13.17 7.58 -8.09
N VAL A 48 13.67 7.40 -6.89
CA VAL A 48 14.60 8.31 -6.24
C VAL A 48 15.97 7.66 -6.05
N LYS A 49 17.00 8.48 -6.14
CA LYS A 49 18.38 8.09 -5.82
C LYS A 49 18.72 8.55 -4.41
N VAL A 50 19.01 7.60 -3.55
CA VAL A 50 19.49 7.82 -2.19
C VAL A 50 21.00 7.71 -2.19
N THR A 51 21.68 8.74 -1.74
CA THR A 51 23.17 8.81 -1.73
C THR A 51 23.65 9.13 -0.33
N LEU A 52 24.56 8.30 0.17
CA LEU A 52 25.24 8.51 1.46
C LEU A 52 26.45 9.44 1.30
N ALA A 53 26.92 9.96 2.43
CA ALA A 53 28.08 10.89 2.48
C ALA A 53 29.36 10.35 1.85
N ASP A 54 29.53 9.02 1.77
CA ASP A 54 30.69 8.37 1.15
C ASP A 54 30.55 8.15 -0.36
N GLY A 55 29.45 8.59 -0.96
CA GLY A 55 29.15 8.41 -2.38
C GLY A 55 28.43 7.10 -2.73
N SER A 56 28.23 6.19 -1.78
CA SER A 56 27.40 4.99 -2.01
C SER A 56 25.98 5.42 -2.34
N SER A 57 25.38 4.84 -3.35
CA SER A 57 24.02 5.23 -3.76
C SER A 57 23.20 4.03 -4.24
N ILE A 58 21.89 4.17 -4.12
CA ILE A 58 20.90 3.20 -4.60
C ILE A 58 19.73 3.95 -5.22
N GLU A 59 19.13 3.38 -6.24
CA GLU A 59 17.91 3.90 -6.87
C GLU A 59 16.76 2.97 -6.58
N LEU A 60 15.67 3.51 -6.03
CA LEU A 60 14.49 2.78 -5.60
C LEU A 60 13.24 3.64 -5.77
N PRO A 61 12.06 3.02 -5.97
CA PRO A 61 10.80 3.76 -5.95
C PRO A 61 10.56 4.35 -4.56
N ALA A 62 10.10 5.59 -4.52
CA ALA A 62 9.64 6.24 -3.29
C ALA A 62 8.20 5.84 -2.98
N TYR A 63 7.93 5.49 -1.74
CA TYR A 63 6.60 5.07 -1.31
C TYR A 63 6.14 5.86 -0.08
N PRO A 64 4.94 6.44 -0.10
CA PRO A 64 4.44 7.21 1.03
C PRO A 64 4.11 6.31 2.21
N GLN A 65 4.65 6.64 3.37
CA GLN A 65 4.38 5.92 4.61
C GLN A 65 3.73 6.83 5.63
N PRO A 66 2.40 6.77 5.81
CA PRO A 66 1.72 7.51 6.86
C PRO A 66 2.30 7.19 8.25
N GLY A 67 2.52 8.24 9.05
CA GLY A 67 3.08 8.11 10.40
C GLY A 67 4.62 8.09 10.47
N GLN A 68 5.32 8.08 9.33
CA GLN A 68 6.78 8.24 9.32
C GLN A 68 7.17 9.68 9.66
N ALA A 69 8.24 9.82 10.44
CA ALA A 69 8.74 11.14 10.80
C ALA A 69 9.33 11.85 9.57
N PRO A 70 8.96 13.12 9.32
CA PRO A 70 9.62 13.93 8.30
C PRO A 70 11.14 14.00 8.53
N GLY A 71 11.91 14.11 7.44
CA GLY A 71 13.37 14.10 7.47
C GLY A 71 13.99 12.72 7.63
N THR A 72 13.18 11.66 7.58
CA THR A 72 13.67 10.27 7.63
C THR A 72 13.18 9.46 6.46
N VAL A 73 14.03 8.52 6.01
CA VAL A 73 13.67 7.53 5.00
C VAL A 73 14.05 6.14 5.48
N GLY A 74 13.28 5.15 5.07
CA GLY A 74 13.54 3.76 5.39
C GLY A 74 13.73 2.92 4.13
N ILE A 75 14.68 2.00 4.17
CA ILE A 75 14.94 1.05 3.09
C ILE A 75 15.12 -0.34 3.68
N ALA A 76 14.35 -1.30 3.20
CA ALA A 76 14.44 -2.68 3.65
C ALA A 76 15.60 -3.44 2.97
N PHE A 77 16.26 -4.28 3.74
CA PHE A 77 17.28 -5.21 3.26
C PHE A 77 16.66 -6.55 2.80
N GLY A 78 17.43 -7.31 2.03
CA GLY A 78 17.04 -8.67 1.64
C GLY A 78 16.38 -8.78 0.27
N TYR A 79 16.53 -7.77 -0.56
CA TYR A 79 16.06 -7.67 -1.94
C TYR A 79 17.23 -7.58 -2.92
N GLY A 80 16.93 -7.43 -4.22
CA GLY A 80 17.93 -7.24 -5.24
C GLY A 80 18.58 -8.56 -5.69
N ARG A 81 17.76 -9.52 -5.96
CA ARG A 81 18.17 -10.82 -6.47
C ARG A 81 18.81 -10.68 -7.84
N GLY A 82 20.05 -11.16 -7.97
CA GLY A 82 20.83 -11.02 -9.20
C GLY A 82 21.50 -9.65 -9.36
N ALA A 83 21.60 -8.84 -8.30
CA ALA A 83 22.45 -7.66 -8.28
C ALA A 83 23.89 -8.02 -8.68
N ASN A 84 24.56 -7.13 -9.39
CA ASN A 84 25.85 -7.28 -10.04
C ASN A 84 25.84 -8.02 -11.40
N GLY A 85 24.72 -8.09 -12.08
CA GLY A 85 24.60 -8.77 -13.38
C GLY A 85 24.52 -10.29 -13.30
N GLU A 86 24.63 -10.86 -12.12
CA GLU A 86 24.40 -12.27 -11.90
C GLU A 86 22.89 -12.53 -11.73
N LYS A 87 22.32 -13.17 -12.71
CA LYS A 87 20.89 -13.57 -12.68
C LYS A 87 20.73 -14.84 -11.85
N ILE A 88 20.96 -14.74 -10.54
CA ILE A 88 20.75 -15.86 -9.64
C ILE A 88 19.25 -16.11 -9.50
N GLY A 89 18.81 -17.18 -10.15
CA GLY A 89 17.43 -17.65 -10.07
C GLY A 89 16.40 -16.65 -10.59
N LYS A 90 16.20 -16.62 -11.88
CA LYS A 90 15.11 -15.92 -12.58
C LYS A 90 13.74 -16.47 -12.20
N SER A 91 13.34 -16.43 -10.95
CA SER A 91 11.99 -16.89 -10.57
C SER A 91 11.00 -15.76 -10.39
N ALA A 92 11.46 -14.51 -10.40
CA ALA A 92 10.60 -13.36 -10.32
C ALA A 92 10.65 -12.60 -11.64
N TYR A 93 9.58 -12.59 -12.35
CA TYR A 93 9.37 -11.78 -13.53
C TYR A 93 8.33 -10.73 -13.19
N GLN A 94 8.66 -9.49 -13.44
CA GLN A 94 7.62 -8.49 -13.51
C GLN A 94 6.84 -8.73 -14.81
N GLN A 95 5.57 -9.02 -14.71
CA GLN A 95 4.71 -9.02 -15.89
C GLN A 95 4.45 -7.58 -16.29
N ALA A 96 4.90 -7.22 -17.47
CA ALA A 96 4.58 -5.93 -18.06
C ALA A 96 3.17 -5.99 -18.70
N GLY A 97 2.25 -5.14 -18.22
CA GLY A 97 0.96 -4.93 -18.84
C GLY A 97 -0.02 -6.13 -18.75
N ASP A 98 -0.97 -6.16 -19.64
CA ASP A 98 -2.04 -7.16 -19.71
C ASP A 98 -1.50 -8.52 -20.17
N TYR A 99 -0.88 -9.27 -19.28
CA TYR A 99 -0.30 -10.60 -19.55
C TYR A 99 0.75 -10.61 -20.65
N GLY A 100 1.45 -9.47 -20.84
CA GLY A 100 2.51 -9.33 -21.82
C GLY A 100 3.75 -10.16 -21.51
N GLU A 101 4.80 -9.95 -22.30
CA GLU A 101 6.07 -10.68 -22.13
C GLU A 101 6.66 -10.41 -20.73
N ALA A 102 7.14 -11.48 -20.11
CA ALA A 102 7.79 -11.40 -18.80
C ALA A 102 9.06 -10.53 -18.90
N SER A 103 9.16 -9.51 -18.05
CA SER A 103 10.37 -8.71 -17.93
C SER A 103 11.55 -9.56 -17.46
N THR A 104 12.72 -9.31 -18.02
CA THR A 104 13.99 -9.90 -17.55
C THR A 104 14.68 -9.01 -16.53
N GLU A 105 14.03 -7.92 -16.11
CA GLU A 105 14.61 -6.98 -15.16
C GLU A 105 14.73 -7.57 -13.76
N ILE A 106 15.74 -7.09 -13.04
CA ILE A 106 15.98 -7.45 -11.65
C ILE A 106 14.92 -6.77 -10.79
N ILE A 107 14.28 -7.54 -9.92
CA ILE A 107 13.29 -7.04 -8.99
C ILE A 107 13.96 -6.64 -7.68
N GLY A 108 13.68 -5.43 -7.23
CA GLY A 108 14.27 -4.85 -6.05
C GLY A 108 15.74 -4.48 -6.22
N ALA A 109 16.33 -3.89 -5.21
CA ALA A 109 17.73 -3.51 -5.19
C ALA A 109 18.41 -3.96 -3.90
N ASN A 110 19.70 -4.31 -4.02
CA ASN A 110 20.49 -4.76 -2.89
C ASN A 110 20.91 -3.57 -2.00
N ALA A 111 20.15 -3.31 -0.95
CA ALA A 111 20.42 -2.22 -0.01
C ALA A 111 21.62 -2.47 0.92
N PHE A 112 22.20 -3.68 0.95
CA PHE A 112 23.41 -3.96 1.75
C PHE A 112 24.63 -3.13 1.33
N ILE A 113 24.64 -2.59 0.13
CA ILE A 113 25.69 -1.64 -0.30
C ILE A 113 25.73 -0.37 0.55
N LEU A 114 24.61 -0.03 1.22
CA LEU A 114 24.52 1.11 2.13
C LEU A 114 24.93 0.74 3.56
N ALA A 115 24.95 -0.53 3.91
CA ALA A 115 25.32 -1.00 5.25
C ALA A 115 26.82 -1.05 5.41
N LYS A 116 27.38 -0.22 6.30
CA LYS A 116 28.82 -0.15 6.56
C LYS A 116 29.21 -1.00 7.75
N GLY A 117 30.23 -1.83 7.55
CA GLY A 117 30.75 -2.68 8.63
C GLY A 117 29.73 -3.67 9.18
N GLY A 118 28.63 -3.95 8.45
CA GLY A 118 27.54 -4.78 8.93
C GLY A 118 26.59 -4.09 9.91
N ALA A 119 26.78 -2.82 10.17
CA ALA A 119 25.88 -2.02 11.01
C ALA A 119 24.64 -1.61 10.21
N MET A 120 23.48 -1.85 10.79
CA MET A 120 22.18 -1.34 10.29
C MET A 120 21.85 -0.05 11.06
N GLU A 121 22.66 0.97 10.86
CA GLU A 121 22.52 2.25 11.54
C GLU A 121 21.82 3.27 10.65
N ALA A 122 21.36 4.36 11.26
CA ALA A 122 20.90 5.52 10.53
C ALA A 122 22.09 6.33 10.02
N PHE A 123 22.03 6.76 8.76
CA PHE A 123 23.06 7.58 8.12
C PHE A 123 22.45 8.82 7.51
N ASP A 124 23.23 9.88 7.43
CA ASP A 124 22.86 11.04 6.65
C ASP A 124 22.85 10.70 5.15
N ALA A 125 21.76 11.01 4.48
CA ALA A 125 21.58 10.74 3.08
C ALA A 125 20.98 11.93 2.34
N THR A 126 21.30 12.04 1.07
CA THR A 126 20.64 12.97 0.14
C THR A 126 19.74 12.20 -0.81
N ILE A 127 18.60 12.79 -1.15
CA ILE A 127 17.61 12.18 -2.03
C ILE A 127 17.43 13.07 -3.26
N ALA A 128 17.55 12.47 -4.44
CA ALA A 128 17.33 13.13 -5.72
C ALA A 128 16.32 12.35 -6.56
N ASP A 129 15.45 13.05 -7.26
CA ASP A 129 14.57 12.45 -8.26
C ASP A 129 15.39 12.01 -9.47
N THR A 130 15.15 10.81 -9.96
CA THR A 130 15.78 10.30 -11.17
C THR A 130 14.98 10.63 -12.44
N GLY A 131 13.73 11.08 -12.30
CA GLY A 131 12.76 11.25 -13.37
C GLY A 131 12.13 9.94 -13.87
N ASN A 132 12.60 8.80 -13.40
CA ASN A 132 12.03 7.49 -13.74
C ASN A 132 10.79 7.19 -12.91
N LYS A 133 9.96 6.28 -13.43
CA LYS A 133 8.77 5.77 -12.75
C LYS A 133 8.83 4.26 -12.66
N TYR A 134 8.22 3.72 -11.61
CA TYR A 134 8.15 2.28 -11.38
C TYR A 134 6.85 1.90 -10.67
N THR A 135 6.18 0.85 -11.13
CA THR A 135 4.96 0.35 -10.52
C THR A 135 5.28 -0.75 -9.52
N LEU A 136 4.99 -0.52 -8.25
CA LEU A 136 5.16 -1.52 -7.20
C LEU A 136 3.97 -2.48 -7.17
N ALA A 137 4.25 -3.76 -6.93
CA ALA A 137 3.22 -4.76 -6.72
C ALA A 137 2.68 -4.65 -5.29
N CYS A 138 1.49 -4.11 -5.13
CA CYS A 138 0.82 -3.96 -3.84
C CYS A 138 -0.37 -4.91 -3.73
N THR A 139 -0.57 -5.49 -2.57
CA THR A 139 -1.76 -6.28 -2.23
C THR A 139 -2.63 -5.51 -1.24
N GLN A 140 -3.89 -5.93 -1.10
CA GLN A 140 -4.78 -5.40 -0.05
C GLN A 140 -4.82 -3.86 0.02
N THR A 141 -4.95 -3.22 -1.13
CA THR A 141 -4.92 -1.76 -1.27
C THR A 141 -6.22 -1.06 -0.83
N HIS A 142 -6.95 -1.67 0.09
CA HIS A 142 -8.19 -1.13 0.64
C HIS A 142 -7.91 -0.07 1.70
N ALA A 143 -7.33 1.05 1.29
CA ALA A 143 -6.98 2.16 2.18
C ALA A 143 -8.18 3.01 2.58
N THR A 144 -9.31 2.87 1.88
CA THR A 144 -10.54 3.62 2.14
C THR A 144 -11.74 2.68 2.15
N VAL A 145 -12.84 3.13 2.73
CA VAL A 145 -14.13 2.42 2.66
C VAL A 145 -14.81 2.55 1.30
N MET A 146 -14.18 3.24 0.33
CA MET A 146 -14.67 3.43 -1.04
C MET A 146 -16.11 3.97 -1.09
N ALA A 147 -16.40 4.97 -0.27
CA ALA A 147 -17.73 5.56 -0.08
C ALA A 147 -18.82 4.57 0.38
N ARG A 148 -18.43 3.44 0.95
CA ARG A 148 -19.39 2.46 1.51
C ARG A 148 -19.87 2.89 2.89
N ASN A 149 -20.61 3.97 2.94
CA ASN A 149 -21.15 4.53 4.19
C ASN A 149 -22.11 3.58 4.92
N SER A 150 -22.56 2.54 4.23
CA SER A 150 -23.33 1.45 4.83
C SER A 150 -22.52 0.61 5.82
N ILE A 151 -21.21 0.48 5.59
CA ILE A 151 -20.32 -0.33 6.42
C ILE A 151 -19.77 0.50 7.58
N MET A 152 -19.32 1.72 7.29
CA MET A 152 -18.76 2.62 8.29
C MET A 152 -19.41 4.01 8.13
N LYS A 153 -19.97 4.50 9.22
CA LYS A 153 -20.62 5.80 9.28
C LYS A 153 -19.74 6.75 10.08
N GLU A 154 -19.53 7.93 9.53
CA GLU A 154 -18.71 8.97 10.15
C GLU A 154 -19.55 10.20 10.42
N THR A 155 -19.29 10.85 11.56
CA THR A 155 -19.89 12.13 11.90
C THR A 155 -18.96 12.94 12.78
N THR A 156 -19.18 14.23 12.89
CA THR A 156 -18.47 15.06 13.86
C THR A 156 -19.15 15.00 15.22
N PHE A 157 -18.41 15.26 16.28
CA PHE A 157 -18.97 15.27 17.64
C PHE A 157 -20.09 16.30 17.83
N ASP A 158 -19.98 17.43 17.15
CA ASP A 158 -21.01 18.48 17.21
C ASP A 158 -22.32 18.03 16.58
N ILE A 159 -22.27 17.36 15.43
CA ILE A 159 -23.46 16.77 14.79
C ILE A 159 -24.03 15.67 15.67
N TYR A 160 -23.20 14.79 16.21
CA TYR A 160 -23.65 13.74 17.14
C TYR A 160 -24.40 14.28 18.35
N LYS A 161 -23.94 15.41 18.91
CA LYS A 161 -24.59 16.05 20.08
C LYS A 161 -25.87 16.81 19.74
N SER A 162 -25.93 17.43 18.58
CA SER A 162 -26.97 18.42 18.26
C SER A 162 -28.03 17.97 17.26
N ALA A 163 -27.71 16.95 16.46
CA ALA A 163 -28.62 16.47 15.42
C ALA A 163 -29.33 15.17 15.82
N GLU A 164 -30.44 14.92 15.17
CA GLU A 164 -31.16 13.64 15.29
C GLU A 164 -30.36 12.50 14.68
N VAL A 165 -30.61 11.29 15.16
CA VAL A 165 -29.87 10.06 14.74
C VAL A 165 -29.89 9.88 13.23
N GLY A 166 -30.95 10.21 12.54
CA GLY A 166 -31.06 10.13 11.08
C GLY A 166 -30.06 11.01 10.33
N ALA A 167 -29.52 12.06 10.94
CA ALA A 167 -28.57 12.95 10.30
C ALA A 167 -27.20 12.33 10.11
N TYR A 168 -26.80 11.36 10.96
CA TYR A 168 -25.49 10.71 10.92
C TYR A 168 -25.56 9.18 10.81
N ASN A 169 -26.76 8.61 10.96
CA ASN A 169 -26.97 7.18 10.85
C ASN A 169 -28.08 6.86 9.87
N HIS A 170 -27.86 7.17 8.59
CA HIS A 170 -28.83 6.87 7.55
C HIS A 170 -29.09 5.36 7.47
N ARG A 171 -30.37 5.01 7.47
CA ARG A 171 -30.78 3.64 7.17
C ARG A 171 -30.76 3.41 5.67
N HIS A 172 -30.32 2.23 5.28
CA HIS A 172 -30.32 1.87 3.86
C HIS A 172 -31.72 1.52 3.40
N THR A 173 -32.10 2.09 2.28
CA THR A 173 -33.29 1.74 1.53
C THR A 173 -32.91 0.85 0.34
N LEU A 174 -33.76 -0.05 -0.01
CA LEU A 174 -33.70 -0.85 -1.22
C LEU A 174 -34.74 -0.36 -2.22
N HIS A 175 -34.31 -0.21 -3.45
CA HIS A 175 -35.21 0.05 -4.56
C HIS A 175 -35.85 -1.27 -4.99
N THR A 176 -37.14 -1.42 -4.87
CA THR A 176 -37.83 -2.62 -5.28
C THR A 176 -38.11 -2.59 -6.78
N GLY A 177 -37.90 -3.72 -7.46
CA GLY A 177 -38.13 -3.82 -8.90
C GLY A 177 -39.64 -3.86 -9.32
N TRP A 178 -40.55 -4.02 -8.36
CA TRP A 178 -41.97 -4.20 -8.65
C TRP A 178 -42.77 -2.91 -8.46
N ASP A 179 -42.50 -2.13 -7.42
CA ASP A 179 -43.32 -0.97 -7.05
C ASP A 179 -42.54 0.36 -7.13
N HIS A 180 -41.23 0.31 -7.43
CA HIS A 180 -40.35 1.47 -7.51
C HIS A 180 -40.28 2.31 -6.22
N GLU A 181 -40.73 1.76 -5.11
CA GLU A 181 -40.66 2.42 -3.81
C GLU A 181 -39.32 2.10 -3.13
N GLU A 182 -38.77 3.08 -2.42
CA GLU A 182 -37.63 2.88 -1.53
C GLU A 182 -38.15 2.39 -0.18
N LYS A 183 -37.79 1.15 0.17
CA LYS A 183 -38.12 0.56 1.46
C LYS A 183 -36.90 0.31 2.29
N LEU A 184 -37.03 0.39 3.60
CA LEU A 184 -35.93 0.02 4.51
C LEU A 184 -35.60 -1.47 4.36
N THR A 185 -34.30 -1.79 4.43
CA THR A 185 -33.84 -3.18 4.35
C THR A 185 -34.47 -4.11 5.37
N GLU A 186 -34.82 -3.55 6.53
CA GLU A 186 -35.49 -4.27 7.62
C GLU A 186 -36.92 -4.73 7.25
N GLU A 187 -37.55 -4.07 6.30
CA GLU A 187 -38.91 -4.41 5.81
C GLU A 187 -38.90 -5.58 4.82
N PHE A 188 -37.71 -5.98 4.37
CA PHE A 188 -37.49 -7.09 3.46
C PHE A 188 -36.89 -8.32 4.11
N ASP A 189 -37.06 -8.48 5.40
CA ASP A 189 -36.63 -9.71 6.06
C ASP A 189 -37.47 -10.88 5.53
N LEU A 190 -36.84 -11.73 4.71
CA LEU A 190 -37.47 -12.92 4.16
C LEU A 190 -37.73 -14.01 5.21
N TRP A 191 -37.20 -13.81 6.42
CA TRP A 191 -37.31 -14.75 7.53
C TRP A 191 -38.01 -14.09 8.71
N GLU A 192 -39.19 -14.52 9.02
CA GLU A 192 -39.96 -13.97 10.13
C GLU A 192 -39.23 -14.07 11.45
N GLU A 193 -38.66 -15.21 11.78
CA GLU A 193 -37.70 -15.37 12.89
C GLU A 193 -36.77 -16.55 12.66
N HIS A 194 -35.48 -16.35 12.86
CA HIS A 194 -34.51 -17.44 12.86
C HIS A 194 -34.34 -17.98 14.28
N PRO A 195 -34.45 -19.32 14.50
CA PRO A 195 -34.38 -19.90 15.84
C PRO A 195 -33.05 -19.66 16.57
N VAL A 196 -31.99 -19.30 15.87
CA VAL A 196 -30.69 -18.90 16.43
C VAL A 196 -30.47 -17.39 16.48
N LYS A 197 -31.49 -16.58 16.20
CA LYS A 197 -31.41 -15.11 16.20
C LYS A 197 -30.97 -14.51 17.55
N HIS A 198 -31.21 -15.21 18.63
CA HIS A 198 -30.90 -14.78 20.00
C HIS A 198 -29.80 -15.57 20.69
N VAL A 199 -29.14 -16.49 19.99
CA VAL A 199 -27.95 -17.12 20.51
C VAL A 199 -26.83 -16.10 20.35
N GLY A 200 -26.51 -15.43 21.45
CA GLY A 200 -25.44 -14.43 21.48
C GLY A 200 -24.13 -15.05 21.00
N HIS A 201 -23.50 -14.34 20.11
CA HIS A 201 -22.12 -14.59 19.68
C HIS A 201 -21.18 -13.71 20.48
#